data_b86ff0c0301fa7699e9e546b21116c09
#
_entry.id   b86ff0c0301fa7699e9e546b21116c09
#
_cell.length_a   1.000
_cell.length_b   1.000
_cell.length_c   1.000
_cell.angle_alpha   90.00
_cell.angle_beta   90.00
_cell.angle_gamma   90.00
#
_symmetry.space_group_name_H-M   'P 1'
#
loop_
_entity.id
_entity.type
_entity.pdbx_description
1 polymer ?
#
loop_
_entity_poly.entity_id
_entity_poly.type
_entity_poly.pdbx_seq_one_letter_code
_entity_poly.pdbx_strand_id
1 'polypeptide(L)'
;MNDEFINSLTSILSDRISFAEVVRSNYSKGEDVFDPVLPAAVVFPNSTEEVSSILKLCNQYKVPVIPFGAGTSLEGQVVGIKEGIAMSMENMNKILEINPQDFDCKVQTYVTRIKLNDSLKDQGVFFPIDPGADATIGGMCSTSA
;
A
#
# COMPACT_ATOMS: atom_id res chain seq x y z
N MET A 1 -12.66 -16.78 4.84
CA MET A 1 -12.95 -16.44 3.43
C MET A 1 -13.51 -17.69 2.76
N ASN A 2 -14.46 -17.55 1.81
CA ASN A 2 -14.97 -18.70 1.08
C ASN A 2 -14.07 -19.01 -0.14
N ASP A 3 -14.16 -20.26 -0.65
CA ASP A 3 -13.30 -20.74 -1.74
C ASP A 3 -13.53 -19.97 -3.06
N GLU A 4 -14.75 -19.54 -3.32
CA GLU A 4 -15.10 -18.78 -4.52
C GLU A 4 -14.39 -17.40 -4.56
N PHE A 5 -14.35 -16.70 -3.41
CA PHE A 5 -13.60 -15.47 -3.27
C PHE A 5 -12.10 -15.68 -3.50
N ILE A 6 -11.52 -16.72 -2.88
CA ILE A 6 -10.10 -17.05 -3.01
C ILE A 6 -9.76 -17.35 -4.48
N ASN A 7 -10.56 -18.17 -5.17
CA ASN A 7 -10.36 -18.50 -6.58
C ASN A 7 -10.44 -17.26 -7.47
N SER A 8 -11.42 -16.39 -7.23
CA SER A 8 -11.57 -15.14 -7.98
C SER A 8 -10.40 -14.19 -7.73
N LEU A 9 -9.94 -14.06 -6.49
CA LEU A 9 -8.79 -13.23 -6.14
C LEU A 9 -7.50 -13.78 -6.76
N THR A 10 -7.30 -15.10 -6.74
CA THR A 10 -6.16 -15.76 -7.39
C THR A 10 -6.20 -15.58 -8.91
N SER A 11 -7.38 -15.56 -9.53
CA SER A 11 -7.48 -15.31 -10.98
C SER A 11 -7.05 -13.89 -11.39
N ILE A 12 -7.21 -12.90 -10.49
CA ILE A 12 -6.76 -11.51 -10.71
C ILE A 12 -5.24 -11.40 -10.51
N LEU A 13 -4.70 -12.05 -9.50
CA LEU A 13 -3.36 -11.79 -8.98
C LEU A 13 -2.33 -12.87 -9.30
N SER A 14 -2.77 -14.06 -9.72
CA SER A 14 -1.92 -15.24 -9.92
C SER A 14 -1.15 -15.60 -8.63
N ASP A 15 0.17 -15.49 -8.64
CA ASP A 15 1.07 -15.79 -7.53
C ASP A 15 1.29 -14.60 -6.55
N ARG A 16 0.69 -13.44 -6.86
CA ARG A 16 0.81 -12.22 -6.03
C ARG A 16 -0.23 -12.14 -4.91
N ILE A 17 -0.49 -13.29 -4.29
CA ILE A 17 -1.29 -13.44 -3.06
C ILE A 17 -0.56 -14.38 -2.12
N SER A 18 -0.54 -14.05 -0.83
CA SER A 18 0.08 -14.89 0.19
C SER A 18 -0.86 -15.19 1.35
N PHE A 19 -0.94 -16.47 1.69
CA PHE A 19 -1.63 -16.98 2.89
C PHE A 19 -0.62 -17.41 3.97
N ALA A 20 0.69 -17.37 3.69
CA ALA A 20 1.73 -17.78 4.63
C ALA A 20 1.73 -16.87 5.86
N GLU A 21 1.72 -17.46 7.05
CA GLU A 21 1.64 -16.74 8.32
C GLU A 21 2.81 -15.76 8.49
N VAL A 22 4.02 -16.15 8.10
CA VAL A 22 5.21 -15.29 8.15
C VAL A 22 5.02 -14.01 7.32
N VAL A 23 4.42 -14.11 6.13
CA VAL A 23 4.13 -12.94 5.31
C VAL A 23 3.03 -12.10 5.94
N ARG A 24 1.94 -12.73 6.38
CA ARG A 24 0.80 -12.07 6.99
C ARG A 24 1.18 -11.30 8.27
N SER A 25 2.12 -11.82 9.06
CA SER A 25 2.59 -11.16 10.28
C SER A 25 3.29 -9.84 10.00
N ASN A 26 3.98 -9.69 8.86
CA ASN A 26 4.62 -8.43 8.46
C ASN A 26 3.59 -7.32 8.11
N TYR A 27 2.33 -7.70 7.88
CA TYR A 27 1.23 -6.79 7.54
C TYR A 27 0.13 -6.78 8.62
N SER A 28 0.45 -7.22 9.83
CA SER A 28 -0.52 -7.30 10.93
C SER A 28 -0.66 -6.00 11.73
N LYS A 29 0.35 -5.13 11.66
CA LYS A 29 0.39 -3.80 12.30
C LYS A 29 1.48 -2.93 11.66
N GLY A 30 1.46 -1.63 11.97
CA GLY A 30 2.54 -0.68 11.68
C GLY A 30 3.49 -0.49 12.87
N GLU A 31 4.07 0.71 12.97
CA GLU A 31 4.91 1.15 14.09
C GLU A 31 4.08 1.70 15.27
N ASP A 32 2.81 1.34 15.32
CA ASP A 32 1.87 1.74 16.36
C ASP A 32 1.96 0.87 17.63
N VAL A 33 1.20 1.26 18.65
CA VAL A 33 1.17 0.58 19.96
C VAL A 33 0.07 -0.47 20.09
N PHE A 34 -0.74 -0.66 19.05
CA PHE A 34 -1.86 -1.59 19.08
C PHE A 34 -1.41 -3.04 18.93
N ASP A 35 -2.22 -3.96 19.42
CA ASP A 35 -1.99 -5.39 19.23
C ASP A 35 -2.09 -5.77 17.76
N PRO A 36 -1.18 -6.61 17.24
CA PRO A 36 -1.21 -7.04 15.86
C PRO A 36 -2.46 -7.88 15.56
N VAL A 37 -3.12 -7.60 14.44
CA VAL A 37 -4.23 -8.41 13.94
C VAL A 37 -3.84 -9.02 12.61
N LEU A 38 -3.73 -10.35 12.58
CA LEU A 38 -3.29 -11.07 11.40
C LEU A 38 -4.34 -10.97 10.29
N PRO A 39 -4.02 -10.39 9.10
CA PRO A 39 -4.94 -10.42 7.98
C PRO A 39 -5.15 -11.86 7.49
N ALA A 40 -6.26 -12.13 6.84
CA ALA A 40 -6.53 -13.46 6.29
C ALA A 40 -5.66 -13.80 5.08
N ALA A 41 -5.26 -12.78 4.32
CA ALA A 41 -4.29 -12.87 3.22
C ALA A 41 -3.59 -11.53 3.00
N VAL A 42 -2.48 -11.55 2.29
CA VAL A 42 -1.80 -10.36 1.75
C VAL A 42 -1.83 -10.42 0.24
N VAL A 43 -2.19 -9.30 -0.41
CA VAL A 43 -2.26 -9.16 -1.87
C VAL A 43 -1.32 -8.06 -2.34
N PHE A 44 -0.73 -8.26 -3.54
CA PHE A 44 0.32 -7.40 -4.10
C PHE A 44 -0.06 -6.92 -5.51
N PRO A 45 -0.97 -5.93 -5.65
CA PRO A 45 -1.34 -5.40 -6.95
C PRO A 45 -0.19 -4.64 -7.62
N ASN A 46 -0.14 -4.70 -8.95
CA ASN A 46 0.85 -4.00 -9.78
C ASN A 46 0.29 -2.75 -10.48
N SER A 47 -1.04 -2.59 -10.49
CA SER A 47 -1.69 -1.50 -11.21
C SER A 47 -2.98 -1.01 -10.53
N THR A 48 -3.43 0.17 -10.93
CA THR A 48 -4.70 0.76 -10.47
C THR A 48 -5.90 -0.11 -10.89
N GLU A 49 -5.84 -0.74 -12.05
CA GLU A 49 -6.88 -1.63 -12.57
C GLU A 49 -7.02 -2.88 -11.70
N GLU A 50 -5.89 -3.46 -11.27
CA GLU A 50 -5.88 -4.58 -10.32
C GLU A 50 -6.45 -4.17 -8.96
N VAL A 51 -6.03 -3.02 -8.42
CA VAL A 51 -6.59 -2.46 -7.17
C VAL A 51 -8.11 -2.30 -7.29
N SER A 52 -8.60 -1.72 -8.40
CA SER A 52 -10.03 -1.57 -8.65
C SER A 52 -10.76 -2.93 -8.69
N SER A 53 -10.18 -3.93 -9.33
CA SER A 53 -10.75 -5.27 -9.44
C SER A 53 -10.81 -5.97 -8.08
N ILE A 54 -9.74 -5.88 -7.30
CA ILE A 54 -9.69 -6.41 -5.92
C ILE A 54 -10.75 -5.76 -5.04
N LEU A 55 -10.86 -4.42 -5.07
CA LEU A 55 -11.83 -3.69 -4.26
C LEU A 55 -13.28 -4.02 -4.64
N LYS A 56 -13.59 -4.18 -5.94
CA LYS A 56 -14.91 -4.63 -6.39
C LYS A 56 -15.25 -6.02 -5.86
N LEU A 57 -14.29 -6.95 -5.94
CA LEU A 57 -14.45 -8.30 -5.42
C LEU A 57 -14.65 -8.29 -3.90
N CYS A 58 -13.80 -7.58 -3.16
CA CYS A 58 -13.92 -7.44 -1.71
C CYS A 58 -15.24 -6.82 -1.30
N ASN A 59 -15.74 -5.81 -2.02
CA ASN A 59 -17.04 -5.21 -1.75
C ASN A 59 -18.20 -6.20 -2.00
N GLN A 60 -18.11 -7.02 -3.04
CA GLN A 60 -19.10 -8.07 -3.34
C GLN A 60 -19.20 -9.10 -2.19
N TYR A 61 -18.05 -9.54 -1.68
CA TYR A 61 -17.97 -10.56 -0.62
C TYR A 61 -17.92 -9.98 0.80
N LYS A 62 -17.99 -8.64 0.94
CA LYS A 62 -17.89 -7.91 2.23
C LYS A 62 -16.63 -8.22 3.01
N VAL A 63 -15.51 -8.40 2.30
CA VAL A 63 -14.19 -8.61 2.88
C VAL A 63 -13.53 -7.26 3.13
N PRO A 64 -13.14 -6.92 4.37
CA PRO A 64 -12.42 -5.70 4.68
C PRO A 64 -11.05 -5.66 3.99
N VAL A 65 -10.62 -4.47 3.55
CA VAL A 65 -9.31 -4.25 2.92
C VAL A 65 -8.55 -3.18 3.68
N ILE A 66 -7.31 -3.50 4.06
CA ILE A 66 -6.37 -2.57 4.69
C ILE A 66 -5.27 -2.27 3.68
N PRO A 67 -5.22 -1.08 3.06
CA PRO A 67 -4.10 -0.69 2.22
C PRO A 67 -2.85 -0.49 3.09
N PHE A 68 -1.71 -1.02 2.64
CA PHE A 68 -0.47 -1.01 3.39
C PHE A 68 0.64 -0.35 2.55
N GLY A 69 1.12 0.81 3.02
CA GLY A 69 2.30 1.50 2.49
C GLY A 69 3.57 1.04 3.21
N ALA A 70 4.37 1.96 3.73
CA ALA A 70 5.56 1.63 4.53
C ALA A 70 5.25 1.17 5.97
N GLY A 71 4.02 1.30 6.44
CA GLY A 71 3.63 0.90 7.79
C GLY A 71 4.12 1.83 8.92
N THR A 72 4.61 3.01 8.58
CA THR A 72 5.24 3.96 9.53
C THR A 72 4.25 4.80 10.34
N SER A 73 2.95 4.61 10.15
CA SER A 73 1.92 5.35 10.88
C SER A 73 1.82 4.87 12.34
N LEU A 74 1.65 5.83 13.27
CA LEU A 74 1.63 5.57 14.72
C LEU A 74 0.23 5.41 15.31
N GLU A 75 -0.82 5.67 14.53
CA GLU A 75 -2.22 5.74 15.00
C GLU A 75 -3.06 4.53 14.62
N GLY A 76 -2.42 3.41 14.24
CA GLY A 76 -3.10 2.15 13.95
C GLY A 76 -3.80 2.08 12.59
N GLN A 77 -3.51 2.99 11.64
CA GLN A 77 -4.18 3.02 10.33
C GLN A 77 -3.99 1.74 9.51
N VAL A 78 -2.93 0.98 9.78
CA VAL A 78 -2.60 -0.28 9.07
C VAL A 78 -2.83 -1.52 9.93
N VAL A 79 -3.36 -1.38 11.13
CA VAL A 79 -3.74 -2.52 11.97
C VAL A 79 -4.82 -3.33 11.25
N GLY A 80 -4.60 -4.63 11.15
CA GLY A 80 -5.48 -5.54 10.44
C GLY A 80 -6.90 -5.57 11.02
N ILE A 81 -7.86 -5.96 10.20
CA ILE A 81 -9.21 -6.29 10.64
C ILE A 81 -9.37 -7.80 10.49
N LYS A 82 -9.94 -8.44 11.51
CA LYS A 82 -10.20 -9.88 11.48
C LYS A 82 -10.95 -10.27 10.19
N GLU A 83 -10.45 -11.30 9.52
CA GLU A 83 -10.97 -11.80 8.24
C GLU A 83 -10.80 -10.84 7.04
N GLY A 84 -10.16 -9.68 7.23
CA GLY A 84 -9.79 -8.76 6.15
C GLY A 84 -8.52 -9.18 5.42
N ILE A 85 -8.25 -8.55 4.30
CA ILE A 85 -6.98 -8.69 3.57
C ILE A 85 -6.12 -7.44 3.73
N ALA A 86 -4.80 -7.62 3.81
CA ALA A 86 -3.86 -6.52 3.65
C ALA A 86 -3.51 -6.37 2.16
N MET A 87 -3.55 -5.14 1.64
CA MET A 87 -3.18 -4.82 0.27
C MET A 87 -1.86 -4.07 0.28
N SER A 88 -0.75 -4.79 0.06
CA SER A 88 0.57 -4.17 -0.06
C SER A 88 0.68 -3.39 -1.36
N MET A 89 1.04 -2.13 -1.25
CA MET A 89 1.24 -1.26 -2.41
C MET A 89 2.68 -1.30 -2.95
N GLU A 90 3.57 -2.15 -2.41
CA GLU A 90 5.02 -2.14 -2.69
C GLU A 90 5.39 -2.28 -4.17
N ASN A 91 4.59 -2.98 -4.96
CA ASN A 91 4.80 -3.13 -6.39
C ASN A 91 4.44 -1.86 -7.19
N MET A 92 3.70 -0.93 -6.59
CA MET A 92 3.31 0.34 -7.20
C MET A 92 4.28 1.47 -6.78
N ASN A 93 5.55 1.35 -7.15
CA ASN A 93 6.65 2.19 -6.69
C ASN A 93 7.38 2.96 -7.80
N LYS A 94 6.73 3.21 -8.93
CA LYS A 94 7.33 3.92 -10.09
C LYS A 94 7.08 5.41 -10.00
N ILE A 95 8.11 6.21 -10.33
CA ILE A 95 7.97 7.62 -10.68
C ILE A 95 7.62 7.63 -12.17
N LEU A 96 6.46 8.16 -12.50
CA LEU A 96 5.90 8.11 -13.87
C LEU A 96 6.27 9.35 -14.67
N GLU A 97 6.30 10.53 -14.01
CA GLU A 97 6.55 11.81 -14.65
C GLU A 97 7.09 12.80 -13.62
N ILE A 98 8.01 13.66 -14.03
CA ILE A 98 8.52 14.80 -13.24
C ILE A 98 8.51 16.03 -14.13
N ASN A 99 7.84 17.09 -13.70
CA ASN A 99 7.72 18.38 -14.39
C ASN A 99 8.27 19.50 -13.51
N PRO A 100 9.59 19.74 -13.48
CA PRO A 100 10.20 20.70 -12.56
C PRO A 100 9.74 22.15 -12.80
N GLN A 101 9.36 22.48 -14.03
CA GLN A 101 8.90 23.83 -14.38
C GLN A 101 7.49 24.12 -13.85
N ASP A 102 6.66 23.06 -13.73
CA ASP A 102 5.29 23.14 -13.22
C ASP A 102 5.21 22.81 -11.72
N PHE A 103 6.35 22.44 -11.10
CA PHE A 103 6.43 22.00 -9.71
C PHE A 103 5.52 20.80 -9.38
N ASP A 104 5.31 19.91 -10.34
CA ASP A 104 4.51 18.72 -10.15
C ASP A 104 5.24 17.42 -10.55
N CYS A 105 4.70 16.30 -10.10
CA CYS A 105 5.14 14.98 -10.52
C CYS A 105 3.98 13.98 -10.44
N LYS A 106 4.07 12.92 -11.24
CA LYS A 106 3.15 11.79 -11.19
C LYS A 106 3.91 10.55 -10.71
N VAL A 107 3.46 10.01 -9.58
CA VAL A 107 4.10 8.85 -8.94
C VAL A 107 3.06 7.80 -8.59
N GLN A 108 3.49 6.55 -8.47
CA GLN A 108 2.68 5.49 -7.86
C GLN A 108 2.74 5.59 -6.33
N THR A 109 1.77 5.01 -5.66
CA THR A 109 1.49 5.22 -4.23
C THR A 109 2.60 4.78 -3.29
N TYR A 110 3.42 3.78 -3.67
CA TYR A 110 4.52 3.28 -2.84
C TYR A 110 5.85 4.02 -3.05
N VAL A 111 5.89 5.04 -3.92
CA VAL A 111 7.08 5.89 -4.01
C VAL A 111 7.28 6.56 -2.66
N THR A 112 8.50 6.41 -2.09
CA THR A 112 8.83 7.04 -0.81
C THR A 112 9.32 8.47 -1.01
N ARG A 113 9.27 9.28 0.05
CA ARG A 113 9.83 10.62 0.07
C ARG A 113 11.30 10.64 -0.35
N ILE A 114 12.10 9.72 0.21
CA ILE A 114 13.53 9.64 -0.10
C ILE A 114 13.73 9.31 -1.58
N LYS A 115 13.04 8.29 -2.09
CA LYS A 115 13.14 7.91 -3.51
C LYS A 115 12.75 9.05 -4.45
N LEU A 116 11.70 9.81 -4.11
CA LEU A 116 11.28 10.96 -4.90
C LEU A 116 12.36 12.04 -4.88
N ASN A 117 12.86 12.43 -3.71
CA ASN A 117 13.88 13.46 -3.58
C ASN A 117 15.22 13.08 -4.23
N ASP A 118 15.59 11.80 -4.19
CA ASP A 118 16.76 11.31 -4.93
C ASP A 118 16.61 11.51 -6.45
N SER A 119 15.41 11.37 -6.98
CA SER A 119 15.13 11.60 -8.40
C SER A 119 15.05 13.09 -8.77
N LEU A 120 14.87 13.98 -7.78
CA LEU A 120 14.77 15.42 -7.96
C LEU A 120 16.10 16.17 -7.78
N LYS A 121 17.14 15.51 -7.24
CA LYS A 121 18.43 16.12 -6.82
C LYS A 121 19.02 17.13 -7.80
N ASP A 122 19.02 16.76 -9.09
CA ASP A 122 19.71 17.55 -10.12
C ASP A 122 18.74 18.47 -10.90
N GLN A 123 17.50 18.60 -10.42
CA GLN A 123 16.44 19.32 -11.11
C GLN A 123 16.10 20.69 -10.46
N GLY A 124 16.79 21.04 -9.36
CA GLY A 124 16.58 22.31 -8.66
C GLY A 124 15.27 22.40 -7.85
N VAL A 125 14.57 21.29 -7.65
CA VAL A 125 13.32 21.17 -6.90
C VAL A 125 13.41 20.04 -5.89
N PHE A 126 12.55 20.04 -4.87
CA PHE A 126 12.47 18.98 -3.90
C PHE A 126 11.04 18.84 -3.34
N PHE A 127 10.71 17.67 -2.84
CA PHE A 127 9.47 17.41 -2.12
C PHE A 127 9.67 17.76 -0.64
N PRO A 128 8.97 18.79 -0.10
CA PRO A 128 9.32 19.41 1.18
C PRO A 128 8.75 18.69 2.41
N ILE A 129 7.76 17.80 2.23
CA ILE A 129 7.09 17.14 3.36
C ILE A 129 8.03 16.09 3.96
N ASP A 130 8.30 16.18 5.25
CA ASP A 130 9.17 15.27 5.99
C ASP A 130 8.50 14.78 7.27
N PRO A 131 7.86 13.61 7.26
CA PRO A 131 7.23 13.04 8.45
C PRO A 131 8.23 12.41 9.44
N GLY A 132 9.54 12.50 9.18
CA GLY A 132 10.58 11.89 10.00
C GLY A 132 10.88 10.41 9.66
N ALA A 133 9.94 9.70 9.08
CA ALA A 133 10.11 8.34 8.56
C ALA A 133 10.21 8.34 7.02
N ASP A 134 10.73 7.29 6.40
CA ASP A 134 10.67 7.12 4.94
C ASP A 134 9.27 6.64 4.52
N ALA A 135 8.29 7.53 4.71
CA ALA A 135 6.89 7.27 4.39
C ALA A 135 6.66 7.28 2.87
N THR A 136 5.66 6.51 2.44
CA THR A 136 5.20 6.49 1.05
C THR A 136 4.31 7.70 0.75
N ILE A 137 4.38 8.23 -0.47
CA ILE A 137 3.54 9.36 -0.91
C ILE A 137 2.05 9.03 -0.74
N GLY A 138 1.62 7.80 -1.11
CA GLY A 138 0.23 7.37 -0.91
C GLY A 138 -0.17 7.29 0.56
N GLY A 139 0.73 6.83 1.43
CA GLY A 139 0.52 6.81 2.88
C GLY A 139 0.34 8.22 3.46
N MET A 140 1.21 9.16 3.10
CA MET A 140 1.11 10.56 3.52
C MET A 140 -0.21 11.21 3.06
N CYS A 141 -0.60 10.99 1.80
CA CYS A 141 -1.90 11.50 1.31
C CYS A 141 -3.09 10.91 2.08
N SER A 142 -3.01 9.63 2.45
CA SER A 142 -4.11 8.93 3.15
C SER A 142 -4.26 9.35 4.60
N THR A 143 -3.19 9.79 5.25
CA THR A 143 -3.16 10.17 6.67
C THR A 143 -3.07 11.68 6.89
N SER A 144 -3.01 12.47 5.82
CA SER A 144 -2.85 13.94 5.86
C SER A 144 -1.55 14.36 6.58
N ALA A 145 -0.49 13.57 6.40
CA ALA A 145 0.81 13.83 7.01
C ALA A 145 1.60 14.90 6.24
#